data_306499c7594e0a53ea263d5346e27a1a
#
_entry.id   306499c7594e0a53ea263d5346e27a1a
#
_cell.length_a   1.000
_cell.length_b   1.000
_cell.length_c   1.000
_cell.angle_alpha   90.00
_cell.angle_beta   90.00
_cell.angle_gamma   90.00
#
_symmetry.space_group_name_H-M   'P 1'
#
loop_
_entity.id
_entity.type
_entity.pdbx_description
1 polymer ?
#
loop_
_entity_poly.entity_id
_entity_poly.type
_entity_poly.pdbx_seq_one_letter_code
_entity_poly.pdbx_strand_id
1 'polypeptide(L)'
;MKLRVMLLFACACALAAGAAIAATATTTFTVTASVAANCTISATGISFTYDPVSANASTAATATGTVSIACTKGSGPSIGLNAGTNAGAVAGVTRAMANGANRLGYELLQPAAAPGNGGVWTDIGGANPLNAGVSPSKVARTFTVNATIPAGQDVAVGSYSDTVTATVNF
;
A
#
# COMPACT_ATOMS: atom_id res chain seq x y z
N MET A 1 -12.86 -69.02 95.16
CA MET A 1 -12.34 -69.48 93.92
C MET A 1 -12.58 -68.36 92.90
N LYS A 2 -11.53 -67.80 92.27
CA LYS A 2 -11.52 -66.52 91.55
C LYS A 2 -11.84 -66.73 90.09
N LEU A 3 -12.93 -66.14 89.57
CA LEU A 3 -13.34 -66.13 88.18
C LEU A 3 -12.70 -64.94 87.52
N ARG A 4 -11.82 -65.12 86.50
CA ARG A 4 -11.22 -64.06 85.68
C ARG A 4 -12.06 -63.89 84.45
N VAL A 5 -12.69 -62.70 84.32
CA VAL A 5 -13.37 -62.25 83.12
C VAL A 5 -12.33 -61.62 82.22
N MET A 6 -12.17 -62.15 80.99
CA MET A 6 -11.27 -61.66 79.96
C MET A 6 -12.05 -60.77 79.00
N LEU A 7 -11.76 -59.46 79.11
CA LEU A 7 -12.39 -58.43 78.22
C LEU A 7 -11.62 -58.36 76.88
N LEU A 8 -12.28 -58.76 75.81
CA LEU A 8 -11.78 -58.63 74.46
C LEU A 8 -12.09 -57.18 73.94
N PHE A 9 -11.05 -56.36 73.81
CA PHE A 9 -11.14 -55.09 73.13
C PHE A 9 -11.01 -55.34 71.60
N ALA A 10 -12.12 -55.16 70.89
CA ALA A 10 -12.08 -55.07 69.39
C ALA A 10 -11.70 -53.67 68.95
N CYS A 11 -10.48 -53.52 68.43
CA CYS A 11 -10.01 -52.30 67.85
C CYS A 11 -10.56 -52.13 66.44
N ALA A 12 -11.60 -51.35 66.24
CA ALA A 12 -12.11 -50.97 64.88
C ALA A 12 -11.21 -49.92 64.28
N CYS A 13 -10.28 -50.30 63.38
CA CYS A 13 -9.56 -49.39 62.51
C CYS A 13 -10.50 -48.84 61.43
N ALA A 14 -11.05 -47.65 61.66
CA ALA A 14 -11.71 -46.90 60.58
C ALA A 14 -10.65 -46.38 59.61
N LEU A 15 -10.58 -47.01 58.40
CA LEU A 15 -9.83 -46.47 57.26
C LEU A 15 -10.54 -45.21 56.75
N ALA A 16 -10.11 -44.05 57.18
CA ALA A 16 -10.48 -42.81 56.54
C ALA A 16 -9.76 -42.71 55.19
N ALA A 17 -10.47 -43.07 54.11
CA ALA A 17 -10.02 -42.78 52.77
C ALA A 17 -10.08 -41.27 52.58
N GLY A 18 -8.97 -40.58 52.81
CA GLY A 18 -8.81 -39.16 52.46
C GLY A 18 -8.88 -39.00 50.95
N ALA A 19 -9.92 -38.31 50.47
CA ALA A 19 -9.97 -37.89 49.06
C ALA A 19 -8.76 -37.01 48.79
N ALA A 20 -7.85 -37.45 47.94
CA ALA A 20 -6.74 -36.62 47.48
C ALA A 20 -7.33 -35.51 46.61
N ILE A 21 -7.41 -34.30 47.12
CA ILE A 21 -7.78 -33.11 46.33
C ILE A 21 -6.58 -32.82 45.46
N ALA A 22 -6.75 -32.97 44.13
CA ALA A 22 -5.74 -32.58 43.19
C ALA A 22 -5.53 -31.07 43.27
N ALA A 23 -4.39 -30.64 43.77
CA ALA A 23 -4.01 -29.23 43.80
C ALA A 23 -3.50 -28.81 42.44
N THR A 24 -4.10 -27.79 41.85
CA THR A 24 -3.61 -27.16 40.61
C THR A 24 -2.79 -25.91 40.91
N ALA A 25 -1.60 -25.80 40.32
CA ALA A 25 -0.79 -24.59 40.37
C ALA A 25 -0.86 -23.92 38.97
N THR A 26 -1.11 -22.61 38.95
CA THR A 26 -1.16 -21.82 37.70
C THR A 26 -0.21 -20.65 37.80
N THR A 27 0.37 -20.28 36.68
CA THR A 27 1.13 -19.04 36.50
C THR A 27 0.72 -18.38 35.22
N THR A 28 0.93 -17.08 35.11
CA THR A 28 0.69 -16.29 33.90
C THR A 28 2.01 -15.77 33.36
N PHE A 29 2.12 -15.69 32.03
CA PHE A 29 3.22 -15.01 31.35
C PHE A 29 2.64 -14.13 30.23
N THR A 30 3.36 -13.03 29.91
CA THR A 30 2.93 -12.10 28.86
C THR A 30 3.53 -12.52 27.53
N VAL A 31 2.67 -12.55 26.49
CA VAL A 31 3.11 -12.72 25.10
C VAL A 31 2.89 -11.37 24.40
N THR A 32 3.95 -10.82 23.79
CA THR A 32 3.90 -9.54 23.08
C THR A 32 4.34 -9.72 21.64
N ALA A 33 3.77 -8.91 20.74
CA ALA A 33 4.19 -8.80 19.35
C ALA A 33 4.13 -7.33 18.92
N SER A 34 5.01 -6.92 18.00
CA SER A 34 4.94 -5.62 17.33
C SER A 34 4.74 -5.85 15.83
N VAL A 35 3.93 -5.00 15.19
CA VAL A 35 3.69 -5.02 13.74
C VAL A 35 4.20 -3.70 13.17
N ALA A 36 5.24 -3.78 12.34
CA ALA A 36 5.78 -2.60 11.65
C ALA A 36 4.91 -2.23 10.45
N ALA A 37 4.88 -0.93 10.13
CA ALA A 37 4.34 -0.47 8.85
C ALA A 37 5.21 -1.01 7.70
N ASN A 38 4.57 -1.42 6.61
CA ASN A 38 5.23 -1.84 5.38
C ASN A 38 4.29 -1.65 4.20
N CYS A 39 4.83 -1.27 3.02
CA CYS A 39 4.08 -1.14 1.78
C CYS A 39 4.85 -1.75 0.61
N THR A 40 4.10 -2.33 -0.33
CA THR A 40 4.58 -2.67 -1.66
C THR A 40 3.90 -1.79 -2.69
N ILE A 41 4.56 -1.53 -3.82
CA ILE A 41 4.05 -0.70 -4.90
C ILE A 41 4.31 -1.39 -6.24
N SER A 42 3.36 -1.25 -7.18
CA SER A 42 3.49 -1.66 -8.58
C SER A 42 2.76 -0.67 -9.47
N ALA A 43 3.11 -0.60 -10.75
CA ALA A 43 2.48 0.28 -11.72
C ALA A 43 2.35 -0.41 -13.08
N THR A 44 1.34 0.01 -13.87
CA THR A 44 1.20 -0.33 -15.28
C THR A 44 1.67 0.82 -16.15
N GLY A 45 2.33 0.49 -17.27
CA GLY A 45 2.74 1.48 -18.26
C GLY A 45 1.57 2.19 -18.93
N ILE A 46 1.84 3.35 -19.53
CA ILE A 46 0.89 4.17 -20.26
C ILE A 46 1.40 4.27 -21.70
N SER A 47 0.50 4.10 -22.66
CA SER A 47 0.81 4.21 -24.09
C SER A 47 -0.12 5.21 -24.77
N PHE A 48 0.43 6.03 -25.64
CA PHE A 48 -0.31 7.04 -26.41
C PHE A 48 -0.14 6.79 -27.91
N THR A 49 -1.15 7.19 -28.66
CA THR A 49 -1.04 7.56 -30.06
C THR A 49 -1.21 9.06 -30.16
N TYR A 50 -0.30 9.74 -30.83
CA TYR A 50 -0.32 11.20 -31.03
C TYR A 50 -0.15 11.55 -32.51
N ASP A 51 -1.13 12.26 -33.06
CA ASP A 51 -1.14 12.76 -34.45
C ASP A 51 -1.22 14.30 -34.42
N PRO A 52 -0.08 15.00 -34.60
CA PRO A 52 -0.04 16.46 -34.51
C PRO A 52 -0.77 17.17 -35.65
N VAL A 53 -1.00 16.47 -36.77
CA VAL A 53 -1.55 17.08 -38.00
C VAL A 53 -3.07 17.02 -38.03
N SER A 54 -3.67 15.99 -37.46
CA SER A 54 -5.09 15.71 -37.53
C SER A 54 -5.72 15.57 -36.12
N ALA A 55 -5.65 14.40 -35.53
CA ALA A 55 -6.40 14.08 -34.30
C ALA A 55 -6.01 14.96 -33.09
N ASN A 56 -4.73 15.32 -33.00
CA ASN A 56 -4.20 16.10 -31.88
C ASN A 56 -3.74 17.51 -32.25
N ALA A 57 -4.12 18.00 -33.45
CA ALA A 57 -3.86 19.38 -33.83
C ALA A 57 -4.48 20.40 -32.87
N SER A 58 -5.70 20.11 -32.37
CA SER A 58 -6.44 20.98 -31.43
C SER A 58 -7.04 20.22 -30.22
N THR A 59 -6.88 18.90 -30.16
CA THR A 59 -7.42 18.06 -29.07
C THR A 59 -6.30 17.30 -28.39
N ALA A 60 -6.24 17.37 -27.06
CA ALA A 60 -5.26 16.62 -26.29
C ALA A 60 -5.43 15.11 -26.47
N ALA A 61 -4.32 14.37 -26.54
CA ALA A 61 -4.36 12.92 -26.42
C ALA A 61 -4.46 12.51 -24.95
N THR A 62 -5.27 11.51 -24.64
CA THR A 62 -5.44 10.98 -23.29
C THR A 62 -5.20 9.49 -23.24
N ALA A 63 -4.67 9.02 -22.12
CA ALA A 63 -4.48 7.62 -21.82
C ALA A 63 -4.56 7.39 -20.32
N THR A 64 -4.60 6.14 -19.89
CA THR A 64 -4.63 5.80 -18.46
C THR A 64 -3.64 4.68 -18.15
N GLY A 65 -3.12 4.72 -16.93
CA GLY A 65 -2.39 3.66 -16.30
C GLY A 65 -2.87 3.46 -14.87
N THR A 66 -2.14 2.67 -14.11
CA THR A 66 -2.49 2.44 -12.70
C THR A 66 -1.25 2.40 -11.83
N VAL A 67 -1.41 2.83 -10.56
CA VAL A 67 -0.49 2.53 -9.48
C VAL A 67 -1.25 1.75 -8.42
N SER A 68 -0.70 0.62 -7.99
CA SER A 68 -1.27 -0.23 -6.93
C SER A 68 -0.33 -0.31 -5.75
N ILE A 69 -0.88 -0.15 -4.54
CA ILE A 69 -0.14 -0.31 -3.29
C ILE A 69 -0.83 -1.35 -2.39
N ALA A 70 -0.04 -2.14 -1.66
CA ALA A 70 -0.54 -3.00 -0.59
C ALA A 70 0.26 -2.70 0.68
N CYS A 71 -0.43 -2.20 1.71
CA CYS A 71 0.19 -1.71 2.94
C CYS A 71 -0.35 -2.40 4.18
N THR A 72 0.44 -2.43 5.25
CA THR A 72 -0.02 -2.86 6.58
C THR A 72 -1.26 -2.07 6.97
N LYS A 73 -2.28 -2.76 7.50
CA LYS A 73 -3.51 -2.12 8.02
C LYS A 73 -3.17 -1.03 9.03
N GLY A 74 -3.78 0.14 8.88
CA GLY A 74 -3.58 1.29 9.75
C GLY A 74 -2.46 2.24 9.32
N SER A 75 -1.62 1.90 8.33
CA SER A 75 -0.66 2.85 7.75
C SER A 75 -1.36 3.89 6.88
N GLY A 76 -0.80 5.10 6.80
CA GLY A 76 -1.32 6.22 6.01
C GLY A 76 -0.41 6.59 4.84
N PRO A 77 -0.35 5.77 3.77
CA PRO A 77 0.61 5.98 2.68
C PRO A 77 0.26 7.19 1.81
N SER A 78 1.33 7.85 1.33
CA SER A 78 1.28 8.82 0.24
C SER A 78 2.03 8.26 -0.96
N ILE A 79 1.55 8.56 -2.18
CA ILE A 79 2.15 8.10 -3.44
C ILE A 79 2.61 9.31 -4.24
N GLY A 80 3.87 9.29 -4.66
CA GLY A 80 4.46 10.27 -5.57
C GLY A 80 4.80 9.68 -6.91
N LEU A 81 4.72 10.51 -7.96
CA LEU A 81 5.24 10.23 -9.30
C LEU A 81 6.26 11.31 -9.64
N ASN A 82 7.51 10.93 -9.87
CA ASN A 82 8.54 11.91 -10.21
C ASN A 82 8.29 12.55 -11.62
N ALA A 83 9.10 13.53 -11.94
CA ALA A 83 8.97 14.28 -13.21
C ALA A 83 9.53 13.55 -14.45
N GLY A 84 9.95 12.28 -14.29
CA GLY A 84 10.58 11.52 -15.37
C GLY A 84 12.03 11.95 -15.63
N THR A 85 12.62 11.39 -16.68
CA THR A 85 14.02 11.62 -17.05
C THR A 85 14.25 12.91 -17.82
N ASN A 86 13.19 13.51 -18.41
CA ASN A 86 13.25 14.70 -19.25
C ASN A 86 12.41 15.86 -18.67
N ALA A 87 12.40 16.01 -17.33
CA ALA A 87 11.64 17.04 -16.65
C ALA A 87 11.94 18.45 -17.18
N GLY A 88 10.87 19.26 -17.35
CA GLY A 88 10.98 20.66 -17.77
C GLY A 88 11.50 20.87 -19.19
N ALA A 89 11.66 19.85 -20.01
CA ALA A 89 12.17 19.96 -21.37
C ALA A 89 11.16 20.57 -22.35
N VAL A 90 9.88 20.64 -21.98
CA VAL A 90 8.80 21.27 -22.76
C VAL A 90 8.09 22.28 -21.86
N ALA A 91 7.95 23.52 -22.36
CA ALA A 91 7.29 24.58 -21.59
C ALA A 91 5.81 24.25 -21.31
N GLY A 92 5.35 24.61 -20.13
CA GLY A 92 3.94 24.46 -19.72
C GLY A 92 3.54 23.05 -19.25
N VAL A 93 4.46 22.07 -19.27
CA VAL A 93 4.25 20.73 -18.73
C VAL A 93 5.41 20.30 -17.85
N THR A 94 5.14 19.39 -16.91
CA THR A 94 6.16 18.90 -15.98
C THR A 94 7.06 17.85 -16.62
N ARG A 95 6.52 17.02 -17.51
CA ARG A 95 7.15 15.81 -18.04
C ARG A 95 7.30 15.86 -19.55
N ALA A 96 8.33 15.18 -20.06
CA ALA A 96 8.50 15.02 -21.50
C ALA A 96 9.04 13.63 -21.83
N MET A 97 8.48 13.02 -22.87
CA MET A 97 9.05 11.86 -23.54
C MET A 97 10.11 12.32 -24.54
N ALA A 98 11.14 11.52 -24.76
CA ALA A 98 12.23 11.82 -25.69
C ALA A 98 12.28 10.84 -26.87
N ASN A 99 12.63 11.38 -28.03
CA ASN A 99 13.10 10.65 -29.20
C ASN A 99 14.36 11.37 -29.75
N GLY A 100 15.55 10.91 -29.34
CA GLY A 100 16.79 11.66 -29.59
C GLY A 100 16.74 13.05 -28.98
N ALA A 101 16.88 14.08 -29.79
CA ALA A 101 16.77 15.49 -29.39
C ALA A 101 15.31 15.98 -29.27
N ASN A 102 14.36 15.30 -29.89
CA ASN A 102 12.95 15.71 -29.86
C ASN A 102 12.29 15.44 -28.52
N ARG A 103 11.34 16.30 -28.15
CA ARG A 103 10.60 16.21 -26.87
C ARG A 103 9.10 16.32 -27.13
N LEU A 104 8.34 15.43 -26.52
CA LEU A 104 6.88 15.44 -26.51
C LEU A 104 6.42 15.59 -25.06
N GLY A 105 5.86 16.74 -24.75
CA GLY A 105 5.42 17.09 -23.40
C GLY A 105 4.15 16.36 -23.01
N TYR A 106 4.04 15.92 -21.76
CA TYR A 106 2.86 15.26 -21.20
C TYR A 106 2.69 15.53 -19.71
N GLU A 107 1.50 15.23 -19.17
CA GLU A 107 1.22 15.28 -17.75
C GLU A 107 0.61 13.97 -17.26
N LEU A 108 0.87 13.67 -16.00
CA LEU A 108 0.21 12.61 -15.23
C LEU A 108 -0.63 13.27 -14.14
N LEU A 109 -1.91 12.90 -14.09
CA LEU A 109 -2.89 13.51 -13.20
C LEU A 109 -3.38 12.45 -12.20
N GLN A 110 -3.71 12.90 -11.00
CA GLN A 110 -4.39 12.08 -10.00
C GLN A 110 -5.79 11.68 -10.50
N PRO A 111 -6.40 10.62 -9.91
CA PRO A 111 -7.83 10.38 -10.09
C PRO A 111 -8.65 11.64 -9.78
N ALA A 112 -9.69 11.92 -10.56
CA ALA A 112 -10.57 13.07 -10.31
C ALA A 112 -11.43 12.89 -9.05
N ALA A 113 -11.75 11.63 -8.70
CA ALA A 113 -12.48 11.29 -7.48
C ALA A 113 -11.52 10.99 -6.33
N ALA A 114 -11.98 11.24 -5.09
CA ALA A 114 -11.23 10.92 -3.88
C ALA A 114 -10.70 9.46 -3.88
N PRO A 115 -9.47 9.24 -3.38
CA PRO A 115 -8.61 10.19 -2.66
C PRO A 115 -7.81 11.17 -3.55
N GLY A 116 -7.96 11.12 -4.89
CA GLY A 116 -7.35 12.07 -5.81
C GLY A 116 -8.08 13.40 -5.89
N ASN A 117 -7.49 14.37 -6.60
CA ASN A 117 -8.06 15.71 -6.81
C ASN A 117 -8.04 16.14 -8.30
N GLY A 118 -7.67 15.22 -9.22
CA GLY A 118 -7.56 15.48 -10.65
C GLY A 118 -6.39 16.38 -11.08
N GLY A 119 -5.61 16.90 -10.14
CA GLY A 119 -4.45 17.74 -10.42
C GLY A 119 -3.22 16.96 -10.86
N VAL A 120 -2.19 17.68 -11.33
CA VAL A 120 -0.91 17.07 -11.69
C VAL A 120 -0.36 16.29 -10.50
N TRP A 121 -0.06 15.01 -10.74
CA TRP A 121 0.47 14.13 -9.71
C TRP A 121 1.98 14.32 -9.60
N THR A 122 2.42 14.90 -8.51
CA THR A 122 3.85 15.19 -8.27
C THR A 122 4.51 14.11 -7.42
N ASP A 123 5.83 14.18 -7.30
CA ASP A 123 6.62 13.32 -6.42
C ASP A 123 6.30 13.54 -4.94
N ILE A 124 6.74 12.60 -4.10
CA ILE A 124 6.77 12.76 -2.64
C ILE A 124 7.62 14.00 -2.31
N GLY A 125 7.10 14.91 -1.52
CA GLY A 125 7.75 16.20 -1.27
C GLY A 125 7.47 17.30 -2.33
N GLY A 126 6.81 16.97 -3.44
CA GLY A 126 6.26 17.93 -4.39
C GLY A 126 4.96 18.55 -3.87
N ALA A 127 4.36 19.44 -4.69
CA ALA A 127 3.17 20.19 -4.29
C ALA A 127 1.90 19.32 -4.17
N ASN A 128 1.83 18.19 -4.88
CA ASN A 128 0.60 17.40 -5.01
C ASN A 128 0.86 15.88 -5.11
N PRO A 129 1.48 15.23 -4.09
CA PRO A 129 1.48 13.78 -4.00
C PRO A 129 0.07 13.27 -3.68
N LEU A 130 -0.29 12.06 -4.09
CA LEU A 130 -1.57 11.45 -3.75
C LEU A 130 -1.55 10.97 -2.29
N ASN A 131 -2.39 11.53 -1.44
CA ASN A 131 -2.65 10.96 -0.12
C ASN A 131 -3.63 9.79 -0.26
N ALA A 132 -3.13 8.57 -0.18
CA ALA A 132 -3.95 7.37 -0.36
C ALA A 132 -4.88 7.06 0.83
N GLY A 133 -4.82 7.85 1.90
CA GLY A 133 -5.57 7.61 3.14
C GLY A 133 -5.14 6.37 3.88
N VAL A 134 -5.71 6.16 5.06
CA VAL A 134 -5.38 5.02 5.93
C VAL A 134 -5.75 3.70 5.24
N SER A 135 -4.83 2.73 5.29
CA SER A 135 -5.02 1.40 4.72
C SER A 135 -6.00 0.58 5.58
N PRO A 136 -7.20 0.22 5.05
CA PRO A 136 -8.20 -0.51 5.82
C PRO A 136 -7.82 -1.98 6.03
N SER A 137 -6.96 -2.51 5.17
CA SER A 137 -6.44 -3.88 5.20
C SER A 137 -5.15 -3.98 4.39
N LYS A 138 -4.54 -5.16 4.38
CA LYS A 138 -3.38 -5.48 3.53
C LYS A 138 -3.71 -5.72 2.04
N VAL A 139 -4.98 -5.68 1.67
CA VAL A 139 -5.41 -5.88 0.28
C VAL A 139 -4.93 -4.72 -0.59
N ALA A 140 -4.45 -5.03 -1.78
CA ALA A 140 -3.99 -4.03 -2.73
C ALA A 140 -5.10 -3.03 -3.09
N ARG A 141 -4.74 -1.75 -3.15
CA ARG A 141 -5.57 -0.64 -3.61
C ARG A 141 -4.96 -0.05 -4.86
N THR A 142 -5.78 0.09 -5.90
CA THR A 142 -5.34 0.59 -7.21
C THR A 142 -5.88 1.99 -7.44
N PHE A 143 -5.00 2.88 -7.92
CA PHE A 143 -5.29 4.27 -8.25
C PHE A 143 -5.04 4.47 -9.73
N THR A 144 -6.01 5.05 -10.43
CA THR A 144 -5.86 5.40 -11.84
C THR A 144 -4.91 6.58 -11.99
N VAL A 145 -3.97 6.45 -12.90
CA VAL A 145 -3.13 7.55 -13.39
C VAL A 145 -3.76 8.03 -14.69
N ASN A 146 -4.35 9.23 -14.70
CA ASN A 146 -4.80 9.85 -15.92
C ASN A 146 -3.61 10.56 -16.58
N ALA A 147 -3.43 10.34 -17.87
CA ALA A 147 -2.32 10.91 -18.60
C ALA A 147 -2.82 11.72 -19.80
N THR A 148 -2.17 12.84 -20.07
CA THR A 148 -2.53 13.73 -21.17
C THR A 148 -1.31 14.26 -21.89
N ILE A 149 -1.37 14.31 -23.21
CA ILE A 149 -0.45 15.04 -24.07
C ILE A 149 -1.21 16.26 -24.59
N PRO A 150 -0.79 17.51 -24.29
CA PRO A 150 -1.41 18.70 -24.85
C PRO A 150 -1.45 18.70 -26.36
N ALA A 151 -2.52 19.28 -26.92
CA ALA A 151 -2.67 19.42 -28.37
C ALA A 151 -1.60 20.33 -29.01
N GLY A 152 -1.44 20.23 -30.31
CA GLY A 152 -0.69 21.20 -31.14
C GLY A 152 0.82 21.17 -30.93
N GLN A 153 1.40 20.12 -30.36
CA GLN A 153 2.85 19.98 -30.28
C GLN A 153 3.40 19.54 -31.65
N ASP A 154 4.30 20.34 -32.23
CA ASP A 154 5.00 20.02 -33.48
C ASP A 154 6.24 19.18 -33.17
N VAL A 155 6.15 17.89 -33.44
CA VAL A 155 7.17 16.90 -33.08
C VAL A 155 7.48 15.98 -34.26
N ALA A 156 8.72 15.53 -34.35
CA ALA A 156 9.15 14.62 -35.40
C ALA A 156 8.47 13.24 -35.28
N VAL A 157 8.28 12.57 -36.41
CA VAL A 157 7.83 11.17 -36.42
C VAL A 157 8.83 10.28 -35.69
N GLY A 158 8.32 9.32 -34.92
CA GLY A 158 9.15 8.34 -34.21
C GLY A 158 8.51 7.84 -32.91
N SER A 159 9.25 7.01 -32.22
CA SER A 159 8.84 6.48 -30.87
C SER A 159 9.42 7.36 -29.78
N TYR A 160 8.57 7.87 -28.93
CA TYR A 160 8.92 8.68 -27.76
C TYR A 160 8.77 7.87 -26.50
N SER A 161 9.70 8.00 -25.57
CA SER A 161 9.65 7.30 -24.28
C SER A 161 10.13 8.18 -23.13
N ASP A 162 9.62 7.91 -21.93
CA ASP A 162 10.11 8.44 -20.67
C ASP A 162 10.02 7.36 -19.59
N THR A 163 10.76 7.55 -18.49
CA THR A 163 10.70 6.69 -17.33
C THR A 163 10.32 7.50 -16.10
N VAL A 164 9.17 7.17 -15.54
CA VAL A 164 8.64 7.78 -14.33
C VAL A 164 8.76 6.79 -13.16
N THR A 165 9.29 7.25 -12.04
CA THR A 165 9.36 6.46 -10.80
C THR A 165 8.14 6.77 -9.94
N ALA A 166 7.44 5.72 -9.54
CA ALA A 166 6.39 5.79 -8.52
C ALA A 166 6.99 5.42 -7.15
N THR A 167 6.76 6.27 -6.16
CA THR A 167 7.27 6.12 -4.80
C THR A 167 6.09 6.06 -3.82
N VAL A 168 6.11 5.13 -2.86
CA VAL A 168 5.19 5.13 -1.72
C VAL A 168 5.95 5.48 -0.44
N ASN A 169 5.44 6.46 0.30
CA ASN A 169 5.91 6.85 1.63
C ASN A 169 4.85 6.46 2.67
N PHE A 170 5.26 5.82 3.81
CA PHE A 170 4.33 5.26 4.80
C PHE A 170 4.91 5.24 6.22
#